data_3e05bef12134673c9b6fcb43852a4f6b
#
_entry.id   3e05bef12134673c9b6fcb43852a4f6b
#
_cell.length_a   1.000
_cell.length_b   1.000
_cell.length_c   1.000
_cell.angle_alpha   90.00
_cell.angle_beta   90.00
_cell.angle_gamma   90.00
#
_symmetry.space_group_name_H-M   'P 1'
#
loop_
_entity.id
_entity.type
_entity.pdbx_description
1 polymer ?
#
loop_
_entity_poly.entity_id
_entity_poly.type
_entity_poly.pdbx_seq_one_letter_code
_entity_poly.pdbx_strand_id
1 'polypeptide(L)'
;YRRDVYGGDAAYLILDEVPTIDGWERWVKSLYDRKQYSLIISGSTSYLLDSNLATLIAGRYLPVHVYPLDFVEYAVFSGGELPHDPVTLTAAKYRLLNLLGEYLREGGFPQVVLGDETIRLDQLAAYYDSIVYRDIVRVNEVRNQKALGDLLAYCMTNVTSPYSYRNLQEMLGIDIETVKE
;
A
#
# COMPACT_ATOMS: atom_id res chain seq x y z
N TYR A 1 -33.84 -1.76 12.56
CA TYR A 1 -33.41 -1.71 11.13
C TYR A 1 -32.54 -2.92 10.80
N ARG A 2 -31.49 -3.25 11.59
CA ARG A 2 -30.62 -4.41 11.33
C ARG A 2 -31.38 -5.75 11.38
N ARG A 3 -32.24 -5.96 12.40
CA ARG A 3 -33.02 -7.19 12.52
C ARG A 3 -34.01 -7.39 11.37
N ASP A 4 -34.60 -6.28 10.94
CA ASP A 4 -35.64 -6.31 9.92
C ASP A 4 -35.05 -6.50 8.50
N VAL A 5 -33.80 -6.02 8.28
CA VAL A 5 -33.16 -6.05 6.96
C VAL A 5 -32.22 -7.25 6.81
N TYR A 6 -31.54 -7.67 7.89
CA TYR A 6 -30.48 -8.71 7.82
C TYR A 6 -30.83 -10.01 8.57
N GLY A 7 -32.07 -10.22 8.96
CA GLY A 7 -32.55 -11.47 9.53
C GLY A 7 -31.87 -11.91 10.83
N GLY A 8 -31.19 -10.97 11.52
CA GLY A 8 -30.50 -11.27 12.78
C GLY A 8 -29.10 -11.82 12.67
N ASP A 9 -28.59 -12.10 11.47
CA ASP A 9 -27.24 -12.56 11.23
C ASP A 9 -26.20 -11.47 11.52
N ALA A 10 -24.95 -11.88 11.79
CA ALA A 10 -23.85 -10.96 12.06
C ALA A 10 -23.62 -10.05 10.85
N ALA A 11 -23.89 -8.75 10.99
CA ALA A 11 -23.61 -7.79 9.94
C ALA A 11 -22.12 -7.41 9.95
N TYR A 12 -21.52 -7.35 8.77
CA TYR A 12 -20.19 -6.77 8.60
C TYR A 12 -20.30 -5.26 8.48
N LEU A 13 -19.43 -4.55 9.17
CA LEU A 13 -19.26 -3.11 9.04
C LEU A 13 -17.85 -2.83 8.52
N ILE A 14 -17.78 -2.32 7.31
CA ILE A 14 -16.52 -1.96 6.64
C ILE A 14 -16.32 -0.47 6.83
N LEU A 15 -15.20 -0.10 7.40
CA LEU A 15 -14.81 1.27 7.72
C LEU A 15 -13.51 1.56 6.98
N ASP A 16 -13.62 2.37 5.93
CA ASP A 16 -12.52 2.69 5.04
C ASP A 16 -11.86 4.02 5.44
N GLU A 17 -10.52 4.06 5.46
CA GLU A 17 -9.69 5.22 5.79
C GLU A 17 -10.06 5.91 7.13
N VAL A 18 -10.52 5.14 8.10
CA VAL A 18 -11.00 5.64 9.41
C VAL A 18 -9.93 6.39 10.21
N PRO A 19 -8.64 6.03 10.15
CA PRO A 19 -7.59 6.75 10.87
C PRO A 19 -7.47 8.25 10.56
N THR A 20 -8.10 8.71 9.51
CA THR A 20 -8.17 10.14 9.17
C THR A 20 -9.08 10.96 10.09
N ILE A 21 -9.85 10.31 10.96
CA ILE A 21 -10.83 10.94 11.86
C ILE A 21 -10.27 10.97 13.28
N ASP A 22 -10.19 12.14 13.89
CA ASP A 22 -9.72 12.27 15.27
C ASP A 22 -10.55 11.44 16.25
N GLY A 23 -9.89 10.66 17.11
CA GLY A 23 -10.53 9.85 18.13
C GLY A 23 -11.26 8.60 17.62
N TRP A 24 -10.97 8.19 16.39
CA TRP A 24 -11.56 7.04 15.73
C TRP A 24 -11.41 5.73 16.54
N GLU A 25 -10.33 5.54 17.25
CA GLU A 25 -10.05 4.32 18.03
C GLU A 25 -11.09 4.12 19.13
N ARG A 26 -11.49 5.20 19.80
CA ARG A 26 -12.51 5.16 20.86
C ARG A 26 -13.89 4.83 20.28
N TRP A 27 -14.19 5.37 19.12
CA TRP A 27 -15.42 5.10 18.41
C TRP A 27 -15.47 3.64 17.92
N VAL A 28 -14.40 3.15 17.30
CA VAL A 28 -14.28 1.75 16.89
C VAL A 28 -14.40 0.81 18.10
N LYS A 29 -13.73 1.13 19.22
CA LYS A 29 -13.89 0.38 20.46
C LYS A 29 -15.35 0.32 20.92
N SER A 30 -16.06 1.44 20.89
CA SER A 30 -17.49 1.48 21.24
C SER A 30 -18.34 0.58 20.35
N LEU A 31 -18.06 0.52 19.06
CA LEU A 31 -18.73 -0.40 18.12
C LEU A 31 -18.39 -1.86 18.42
N TYR A 32 -17.10 -2.14 18.69
CA TYR A 32 -16.63 -3.47 19.05
C TYR A 32 -17.28 -4.01 20.32
N ASP A 33 -17.35 -3.19 21.37
CA ASP A 33 -17.94 -3.57 22.68
C ASP A 33 -19.43 -3.89 22.58
N ARG A 34 -20.14 -3.34 21.61
CA ARG A 34 -21.56 -3.63 21.34
C ARG A 34 -21.80 -5.04 20.80
N LYS A 35 -20.77 -5.73 20.29
CA LYS A 35 -20.82 -7.09 19.72
C LYS A 35 -21.93 -7.29 18.66
N GLN A 36 -22.30 -6.24 17.97
CA GLN A 36 -23.36 -6.27 16.96
C GLN A 36 -22.83 -6.44 15.55
N TYR A 37 -21.52 -6.20 15.34
CA TYR A 37 -20.88 -6.15 14.04
C TYR A 37 -19.57 -6.92 14.06
N SER A 38 -19.26 -7.55 12.93
CA SER A 38 -17.89 -7.90 12.58
C SER A 38 -17.28 -6.68 11.89
N LEU A 39 -16.20 -6.13 12.46
CA LEU A 39 -15.61 -4.89 11.97
C LEU A 39 -14.45 -5.21 11.03
N ILE A 40 -14.42 -4.57 9.88
CA ILE A 40 -13.27 -4.54 8.96
C ILE A 40 -12.87 -3.07 8.85
N ILE A 41 -11.61 -2.77 9.15
CA ILE A 41 -11.09 -1.41 9.16
C ILE A 41 -9.93 -1.34 8.19
N SER A 42 -9.95 -0.39 7.28
CA SER A 42 -8.83 -0.09 6.41
C SER A 42 -8.18 1.25 6.78
N GLY A 43 -6.94 1.40 6.36
CA GLY A 43 -6.17 2.63 6.48
C GLY A 43 -4.73 2.41 6.08
N SER A 44 -3.96 3.50 5.87
CA SER A 44 -2.55 3.37 5.59
C SER A 44 -1.81 2.76 6.79
N THR A 45 -0.77 1.97 6.51
CA THR A 45 -0.05 1.20 7.53
C THR A 45 0.51 2.07 8.65
N SER A 46 1.01 3.28 8.34
CA SER A 46 1.54 4.21 9.33
C SER A 46 0.50 4.59 10.39
N TYR A 47 -0.67 4.97 9.97
CA TYR A 47 -1.75 5.36 10.89
C TYR A 47 -2.29 4.22 11.74
N LEU A 48 -2.39 3.03 11.17
CA LEU A 48 -2.93 1.87 11.88
C LEU A 48 -1.92 1.28 12.87
N LEU A 49 -0.62 1.28 12.54
CA LEU A 49 0.42 0.77 13.44
C LEU A 49 0.69 1.71 14.62
N ASP A 50 0.65 3.02 14.40
CA ASP A 50 0.90 4.02 15.43
C ASP A 50 -0.33 4.26 16.31
N SER A 51 -1.47 3.65 15.96
CA SER A 51 -2.70 3.85 16.70
C SER A 51 -2.71 3.13 18.05
N ASN A 52 -3.40 3.73 19.01
CA ASN A 52 -3.69 3.11 20.31
C ASN A 52 -4.74 1.99 20.22
N LEU A 53 -5.18 1.62 19.02
CA LEU A 53 -6.24 0.63 18.84
C LEU A 53 -5.87 -0.72 19.44
N ALA A 54 -4.63 -1.19 19.21
CA ALA A 54 -4.15 -2.47 19.75
C ALA A 54 -4.30 -2.54 21.28
N THR A 55 -3.99 -1.44 21.95
CA THR A 55 -4.14 -1.32 23.40
C THR A 55 -5.62 -1.26 23.81
N LEU A 56 -6.44 -0.48 23.10
CA LEU A 56 -7.84 -0.28 23.44
C LEU A 56 -8.71 -1.54 23.29
N ILE A 57 -8.43 -2.38 22.30
CA ILE A 57 -9.16 -3.63 22.07
C ILE A 57 -8.39 -4.87 22.55
N ALA A 58 -7.31 -4.64 23.34
CA ALA A 58 -6.50 -5.69 23.97
C ALA A 58 -6.01 -6.76 22.96
N GLY A 59 -5.54 -6.34 21.79
CA GLY A 59 -5.03 -7.24 20.75
C GLY A 59 -6.07 -8.15 20.09
N ARG A 60 -7.36 -7.90 20.26
CA ARG A 60 -8.44 -8.72 19.68
C ARG A 60 -8.75 -8.31 18.23
N TYR A 61 -7.74 -8.28 17.38
CA TYR A 61 -7.84 -8.02 15.96
C TYR A 61 -6.87 -8.90 15.17
N LEU A 62 -7.17 -9.10 13.91
CA LEU A 62 -6.31 -9.80 12.99
C LEU A 62 -5.80 -8.78 11.96
N PRO A 63 -4.49 -8.45 11.96
CA PRO A 63 -3.95 -7.57 10.94
C PRO A 63 -3.85 -8.32 9.61
N VAL A 64 -4.29 -7.68 8.54
CA VAL A 64 -4.14 -8.15 7.17
C VAL A 64 -3.40 -7.08 6.39
N HIS A 65 -2.20 -7.41 5.92
CA HIS A 65 -1.41 -6.53 5.07
C HIS A 65 -1.78 -6.79 3.62
N VAL A 66 -2.21 -5.75 2.91
CA VAL A 66 -2.51 -5.80 1.48
C VAL A 66 -1.39 -5.07 0.75
N TYR A 67 -0.65 -5.81 -0.07
CA TYR A 67 0.43 -5.29 -0.90
C TYR A 67 -0.05 -5.14 -2.34
N PRO A 68 0.65 -4.37 -3.17
CA PRO A 68 0.51 -4.48 -4.61
C PRO A 68 0.72 -5.93 -5.07
N LEU A 69 0.17 -6.28 -6.22
CA LEU A 69 0.30 -7.63 -6.78
C LEU A 69 1.77 -8.02 -6.91
N ASP A 70 2.12 -9.21 -6.48
CA ASP A 70 3.40 -9.81 -6.84
C ASP A 70 3.36 -10.29 -8.31
N PHE A 71 4.49 -10.79 -8.83
CA PHE A 71 4.55 -11.22 -10.23
C PHE A 71 3.61 -12.39 -10.55
N VAL A 72 3.41 -13.29 -9.59
CA VAL A 72 2.50 -14.45 -9.75
C VAL A 72 1.06 -13.98 -9.84
N GLU A 73 0.66 -13.10 -8.94
CA GLU A 73 -0.65 -12.47 -8.93
C GLU A 73 -0.87 -11.62 -10.19
N TYR A 74 0.14 -10.82 -10.56
CA TYR A 74 0.11 -10.02 -11.81
C TYR A 74 -0.16 -10.90 -13.03
N ALA A 75 0.55 -12.02 -13.17
CA ALA A 75 0.38 -12.92 -14.30
C ALA A 75 -1.04 -13.50 -14.36
N VAL A 76 -1.64 -13.83 -13.21
CA VAL A 76 -3.02 -14.31 -13.14
C VAL A 76 -4.01 -13.18 -13.47
N PHE A 77 -3.82 -11.98 -12.93
CA PHE A 77 -4.64 -10.81 -13.22
C PHE A 77 -4.61 -10.42 -14.71
N SER A 78 -3.48 -10.60 -15.37
CA SER A 78 -3.31 -10.39 -16.81
C SER A 78 -3.89 -11.53 -17.66
N GLY A 79 -4.69 -12.42 -17.08
CA GLY A 79 -5.32 -13.55 -17.77
C GLY A 79 -4.36 -14.69 -18.12
N GLY A 80 -3.19 -14.73 -17.47
CA GLY A 80 -2.21 -15.79 -17.66
C GLY A 80 -2.47 -16.98 -16.73
N GLU A 81 -2.24 -18.17 -17.26
CA GLU A 81 -2.10 -19.37 -16.45
C GLU A 81 -0.62 -19.59 -16.14
N LEU A 82 -0.34 -19.89 -14.86
CA LEU A 82 1.01 -20.24 -14.44
C LEU A 82 1.22 -21.75 -14.61
N PRO A 83 2.29 -22.15 -15.29
CA PRO A 83 2.61 -23.56 -15.44
C PRO A 83 2.94 -24.21 -14.09
N HIS A 84 2.42 -25.41 -13.86
CA HIS A 84 2.66 -26.17 -12.64
C HIS A 84 3.76 -27.22 -12.76
N ASP A 85 4.24 -27.49 -13.97
CA ASP A 85 5.26 -28.49 -14.24
C ASP A 85 6.43 -27.93 -15.10
N PRO A 86 7.63 -28.56 -15.03
CA PRO A 86 8.83 -28.05 -15.72
C PRO A 86 8.70 -27.99 -17.24
N VAL A 87 7.90 -28.85 -17.85
CA VAL A 87 7.76 -28.92 -19.32
C VAL A 87 6.92 -27.74 -19.81
N THR A 88 5.76 -27.54 -19.20
CA THR A 88 4.89 -26.40 -19.51
C THR A 88 5.54 -25.08 -19.13
N LEU A 89 6.33 -25.03 -18.04
CA LEU A 89 7.12 -23.86 -17.68
C LEU A 89 8.13 -23.51 -18.79
N THR A 90 8.82 -24.50 -19.33
CA THR A 90 9.78 -24.28 -20.43
C THR A 90 9.08 -23.74 -21.68
N ALA A 91 7.90 -24.28 -22.02
CA ALA A 91 7.11 -23.82 -23.15
C ALA A 91 6.58 -22.38 -22.95
N ALA A 92 6.23 -22.03 -21.72
CA ALA A 92 5.71 -20.70 -21.35
C ALA A 92 6.80 -19.64 -21.11
N LYS A 93 8.08 -20.03 -21.10
CA LYS A 93 9.21 -19.17 -20.69
C LYS A 93 9.19 -17.78 -21.35
N TYR A 94 9.05 -17.71 -22.65
CA TYR A 94 9.10 -16.42 -23.37
C TYR A 94 7.90 -15.53 -23.03
N ARG A 95 6.71 -16.14 -22.88
CA ARG A 95 5.52 -15.42 -22.43
C ARG A 95 5.71 -14.85 -21.03
N LEU A 96 6.23 -15.63 -20.09
CA LEU A 96 6.50 -15.20 -18.73
C LEU A 96 7.57 -14.10 -18.65
N LEU A 97 8.60 -14.16 -19.51
CA LEU A 97 9.61 -13.11 -19.60
C LEU A 97 9.03 -11.80 -20.14
N ASN A 98 8.11 -11.84 -21.09
CA ASN A 98 7.41 -10.66 -21.57
C ASN A 98 6.53 -10.06 -20.47
N LEU A 99 5.71 -10.90 -19.79
CA LEU A 99 4.90 -10.46 -18.65
C LEU A 99 5.75 -9.88 -17.52
N LEU A 100 6.92 -10.46 -17.25
CA LEU A 100 7.86 -9.92 -16.28
C LEU A 100 8.36 -8.51 -16.68
N GLY A 101 8.66 -8.33 -17.98
CA GLY A 101 9.04 -7.02 -18.51
C GLY A 101 7.93 -5.97 -18.37
N GLU A 102 6.68 -6.36 -18.56
CA GLU A 102 5.50 -5.51 -18.34
C GLU A 102 5.33 -5.21 -16.85
N TYR A 103 5.37 -6.21 -15.99
CA TYR A 103 5.31 -6.06 -14.54
C TYR A 103 6.37 -5.10 -13.98
N LEU A 104 7.62 -5.22 -14.44
CA LEU A 104 8.71 -4.32 -14.02
C LEU A 104 8.51 -2.87 -14.48
N ARG A 105 7.75 -2.66 -15.54
CA ARG A 105 7.44 -1.32 -16.06
C ARG A 105 6.18 -0.72 -15.44
N GLU A 106 5.16 -1.52 -15.22
CA GLU A 106 3.82 -1.08 -14.82
C GLU A 106 3.56 -1.22 -13.32
N GLY A 107 4.33 -2.09 -12.65
CA GLY A 107 4.15 -2.39 -11.23
C GLY A 107 2.95 -3.29 -10.95
N GLY A 108 2.61 -3.41 -9.68
CA GLY A 108 1.60 -4.34 -9.18
C GLY A 108 0.29 -3.70 -8.70
N PHE A 109 -0.02 -2.45 -9.06
CA PHE A 109 -1.31 -1.86 -8.68
C PHE A 109 -2.46 -2.46 -9.51
N PRO A 110 -3.44 -3.14 -8.87
CA PRO A 110 -4.50 -3.84 -9.61
C PRO A 110 -5.25 -2.97 -10.62
N GLN A 111 -5.53 -1.71 -10.28
CA GLN A 111 -6.23 -0.78 -11.17
C GLN A 111 -5.39 -0.42 -12.41
N VAL A 112 -4.06 -0.36 -12.26
CA VAL A 112 -3.16 -0.12 -13.40
C VAL A 112 -3.12 -1.35 -14.30
N VAL A 113 -3.02 -2.54 -13.71
CA VAL A 113 -2.97 -3.81 -14.44
C VAL A 113 -4.26 -4.08 -15.23
N LEU A 114 -5.41 -3.79 -14.64
CA LEU A 114 -6.73 -4.00 -15.24
C LEU A 114 -7.23 -2.80 -16.05
N GLY A 115 -6.54 -1.66 -15.93
CA GLY A 115 -6.94 -0.39 -16.54
C GLY A 115 -6.60 -0.28 -18.03
N ASP A 116 -7.06 0.82 -18.63
CA ASP A 116 -6.75 1.16 -20.01
C ASP A 116 -5.27 1.56 -20.14
N GLU A 117 -4.59 0.99 -21.13
CA GLU A 117 -3.17 1.23 -21.39
C GLU A 117 -2.86 2.72 -21.64
N THR A 118 -3.80 3.46 -22.20
CA THR A 118 -3.62 4.88 -22.54
C THR A 118 -3.50 5.80 -21.31
N ILE A 119 -4.07 5.39 -20.16
CA ILE A 119 -4.09 6.21 -18.94
C ILE A 119 -3.18 5.64 -17.82
N ARG A 120 -2.48 4.54 -18.05
CA ARG A 120 -1.65 3.87 -17.03
C ARG A 120 -0.60 4.77 -16.42
N LEU A 121 0.11 5.54 -17.24
CA LEU A 121 1.14 6.46 -16.75
C LEU A 121 0.56 7.57 -15.87
N ASP A 122 -0.59 8.10 -16.25
CA ASP A 122 -1.28 9.12 -15.47
C ASP A 122 -1.78 8.57 -14.13
N GLN A 123 -2.26 7.30 -14.14
CA GLN A 123 -2.64 6.61 -12.89
C GLN A 123 -1.44 6.38 -11.98
N LEU A 124 -0.30 5.93 -12.52
CA LEU A 124 0.93 5.74 -11.74
C LEU A 124 1.44 7.07 -11.17
N ALA A 125 1.41 8.15 -11.96
CA ALA A 125 1.77 9.48 -11.50
C ALA A 125 0.84 9.94 -10.36
N ALA A 126 -0.47 9.74 -10.50
CA ALA A 126 -1.44 10.08 -9.47
C ALA A 126 -1.23 9.26 -8.17
N TYR A 127 -0.87 7.98 -8.27
CA TYR A 127 -0.52 7.18 -7.10
C TYR A 127 0.77 7.65 -6.44
N TYR A 128 1.81 7.96 -7.23
CA TYR A 128 3.04 8.51 -6.72
C TYR A 128 2.77 9.81 -5.94
N ASP A 129 2.05 10.74 -6.53
CA ASP A 129 1.69 12.00 -5.89
C ASP A 129 0.89 11.77 -4.60
N SER A 130 -0.09 10.87 -4.63
CA SER A 130 -0.89 10.55 -3.44
C SER A 130 -0.03 9.97 -2.32
N ILE A 131 0.83 9.01 -2.60
CA ILE A 131 1.71 8.38 -1.61
C ILE A 131 2.70 9.41 -1.06
N VAL A 132 3.36 10.17 -1.94
CA VAL A 132 4.39 11.13 -1.50
C VAL A 132 3.78 12.28 -0.72
N TYR A 133 2.75 12.94 -1.25
CA TYR A 133 2.23 14.16 -0.64
C TYR A 133 1.23 13.90 0.48
N ARG A 134 0.35 12.91 0.34
CA ARG A 134 -0.66 12.61 1.36
C ARG A 134 -0.09 11.76 2.49
N ASP A 135 0.66 10.69 2.17
CA ASP A 135 1.03 9.69 3.15
C ASP A 135 2.43 9.92 3.74
N ILE A 136 3.34 10.61 3.02
CA ILE A 136 4.68 10.92 3.52
C ILE A 136 4.77 12.37 3.98
N VAL A 137 4.59 13.33 3.07
CA VAL A 137 4.83 14.77 3.38
C VAL A 137 3.89 15.27 4.47
N ARG A 138 2.59 15.00 4.33
CA ARG A 138 1.58 15.50 5.27
C ARG A 138 1.68 14.83 6.63
N VAL A 139 1.91 13.52 6.67
CA VAL A 139 1.94 12.74 7.92
C VAL A 139 3.18 13.07 8.75
N ASN A 140 4.33 13.20 8.08
CA ASN A 140 5.61 13.46 8.75
C ASN A 140 5.99 14.94 8.77
N GLU A 141 5.07 15.83 8.37
CA GLU A 141 5.29 17.30 8.36
C GLU A 141 6.57 17.71 7.64
N VAL A 142 6.91 17.02 6.53
CA VAL A 142 8.18 17.22 5.80
C VAL A 142 8.27 18.65 5.27
N ARG A 143 9.24 19.40 5.77
CA ARG A 143 9.45 20.82 5.42
C ARG A 143 10.14 21.00 4.08
N ASN A 144 11.15 20.17 3.78
CA ASN A 144 11.93 20.26 2.55
C ASN A 144 11.45 19.26 1.50
N GLN A 145 10.32 19.57 0.86
CA GLN A 145 9.71 18.70 -0.15
C GLN A 145 10.60 18.49 -1.38
N LYS A 146 11.44 19.50 -1.72
CA LYS A 146 12.39 19.36 -2.82
C LYS A 146 13.44 18.29 -2.52
N ALA A 147 14.05 18.35 -1.34
CA ALA A 147 15.03 17.34 -0.93
C ALA A 147 14.42 15.94 -0.86
N LEU A 148 13.18 15.82 -0.41
CA LEU A 148 12.44 14.53 -0.45
C LEU A 148 12.27 14.04 -1.89
N GLY A 149 11.87 14.90 -2.83
CA GLY A 149 11.74 14.55 -4.24
C GLY A 149 13.06 14.08 -4.85
N ASP A 150 14.16 14.79 -4.58
CA ASP A 150 15.50 14.44 -5.05
C ASP A 150 15.95 13.09 -4.42
N LEU A 151 15.67 12.86 -3.14
CA LEU A 151 15.95 11.59 -2.46
C LEU A 151 15.16 10.43 -3.08
N LEU A 152 13.87 10.61 -3.30
CA LEU A 152 13.03 9.59 -3.92
C LEU A 152 13.49 9.26 -5.35
N ALA A 153 13.82 10.28 -6.15
CA ALA A 153 14.36 10.09 -7.49
C ALA A 153 15.69 9.31 -7.45
N TYR A 154 16.56 9.63 -6.50
CA TYR A 154 17.80 8.89 -6.30
C TYR A 154 17.54 7.42 -5.92
N CYS A 155 16.66 7.16 -4.96
CA CYS A 155 16.33 5.80 -4.53
C CYS A 155 15.73 4.98 -5.69
N MET A 156 14.85 5.58 -6.49
CA MET A 156 14.22 4.92 -7.63
C MET A 156 15.21 4.58 -8.75
N THR A 157 16.19 5.46 -8.99
CA THR A 157 17.19 5.24 -10.04
C THR A 157 18.35 4.33 -9.60
N ASN A 158 18.55 4.18 -8.29
CA ASN A 158 19.65 3.40 -7.72
C ASN A 158 19.15 2.21 -6.88
N VAL A 159 18.04 1.59 -7.28
CA VAL A 159 17.53 0.37 -6.64
C VAL A 159 18.62 -0.68 -6.60
N THR A 160 18.81 -1.34 -5.45
CA THR A 160 19.86 -2.34 -5.18
C THR A 160 21.27 -1.80 -4.92
N SER A 161 21.53 -0.51 -5.06
CA SER A 161 22.82 0.08 -4.76
C SER A 161 22.94 0.39 -3.26
N PRO A 162 24.08 0.08 -2.62
CA PRO A 162 24.30 0.48 -1.24
C PRO A 162 24.45 2.00 -1.14
N TYR A 163 23.84 2.59 -0.11
CA TYR A 163 23.94 4.01 0.18
C TYR A 163 24.32 4.24 1.65
N SER A 164 24.86 5.41 1.96
CA SER A 164 25.05 5.88 3.32
C SER A 164 24.39 7.24 3.49
N TYR A 165 23.96 7.55 4.70
CA TYR A 165 23.41 8.88 5.02
C TYR A 165 24.36 10.02 4.65
N ARG A 166 25.68 9.80 4.81
CA ARG A 166 26.69 10.78 4.45
C ARG A 166 26.73 11.04 2.95
N ASN A 167 26.67 9.99 2.14
CA ASN A 167 26.64 10.15 0.67
C ASN A 167 25.38 10.88 0.23
N LEU A 168 24.24 10.58 0.85
CA LEU A 168 22.97 11.26 0.56
C LEU A 168 23.03 12.75 0.97
N GLN A 169 23.61 13.05 2.13
CA GLN A 169 23.84 14.41 2.59
C GLN A 169 24.68 15.22 1.58
N GLU A 170 25.82 14.67 1.18
CA GLU A 170 26.73 15.33 0.22
C GLU A 170 26.06 15.56 -1.14
N MET A 171 25.29 14.59 -1.61
CA MET A 171 24.60 14.65 -2.89
C MET A 171 23.40 15.62 -2.89
N LEU A 172 22.58 15.58 -1.84
CA LEU A 172 21.36 16.39 -1.74
C LEU A 172 21.63 17.81 -1.20
N GLY A 173 22.81 18.04 -0.61
CA GLY A 173 23.17 19.33 -0.02
C GLY A 173 22.32 19.71 1.20
N ILE A 174 21.82 18.71 1.94
CA ILE A 174 20.97 18.87 3.13
C ILE A 174 21.69 18.33 4.38
N ASP A 175 21.21 18.72 5.56
CA ASP A 175 21.79 18.24 6.80
C ASP A 175 21.47 16.73 7.02
N ILE A 176 22.40 16.03 7.70
CA ILE A 176 22.28 14.60 7.94
C ILE A 176 21.06 14.25 8.81
N GLU A 177 20.67 15.14 9.71
CA GLU A 177 19.46 14.96 10.51
C GLU A 177 18.20 14.98 9.64
N THR A 178 18.14 15.87 8.65
CA THR A 178 17.05 15.93 7.65
C THR A 178 16.99 14.67 6.77
N VAL A 179 18.12 14.00 6.54
CA VAL A 179 18.16 12.73 5.77
C VAL A 179 17.64 11.55 6.61
N LYS A 180 17.74 11.65 7.93
CA LYS A 180 17.32 10.57 8.86
C LYS A 180 15.84 10.67 9.27
N GLU A 181 15.26 11.86 9.21
CA GLU A 181 13.84 12.07 9.44
C GLU A 181 12.99 11.45 8.31
#